data_ca443c00274ac1b2a3fac0a22a93fb74
#
_entry.id   ca443c00274ac1b2a3fac0a22a93fb74
#
_cell.length_a   1.000
_cell.length_b   1.000
_cell.length_c   1.000
_cell.angle_alpha   90.00
_cell.angle_beta   90.00
_cell.angle_gamma   90.00
#
_symmetry.space_group_name_H-M   'P 1'
#
loop_
_entity.id
_entity.type
_entity.pdbx_description
1 polymer ?
#
loop_
_entity_poly.entity_id
_entity_poly.type
_entity_poly.pdbx_seq_one_letter_code
_entity_poly.pdbx_strand_id
1 'polypeptide(L)'
;GLFTLGERFRTVLETQFGTVSDLRAYVSQQIHDFHTLTSRGVIAHFDSSSYERHIWFARMGDGSLGGKARGLAFLNNLVYKYHLSERYPEIKVSIPRTVVIATDYFDQFILENDLQYVIDSEISDEEILSEFVASRLPEELVDQLRVFIESARSPLAVRSSSKLEDSSYQPFAGVYSTYMIPLVENKDQMLRMLGKAIKSVYASVFYSSSRTYIHTTANLLSEEKMAVVVQSICGSQHGGFYYPMLSG
;
A
#
# COMPACT_ATOMS: atom_id res chain seq x y z
N GLY A 1 0.54 -27.44 18.29
CA GLY A 1 0.99 -27.92 16.98
C GLY A 1 2.49 -28.05 16.99
N LEU A 2 3.01 -29.21 16.63
CA LEU A 2 4.42 -29.47 16.41
C LEU A 2 4.89 -28.58 15.24
N PHE A 3 5.75 -27.60 15.53
CA PHE A 3 6.52 -26.92 14.50
C PHE A 3 7.51 -27.95 13.92
N THR A 4 7.23 -28.49 12.77
CA THR A 4 8.24 -29.14 11.95
C THR A 4 9.19 -28.05 11.48
N LEU A 5 10.34 -27.94 12.13
CA LEU A 5 11.47 -27.15 11.64
C LEU A 5 11.85 -27.75 10.27
N GLY A 6 11.48 -27.07 9.19
CA GLY A 6 11.85 -27.49 7.85
C GLY A 6 13.38 -27.48 7.68
N GLU A 7 13.87 -28.14 6.66
CA GLU A 7 15.29 -28.32 6.30
C GLU A 7 16.13 -27.03 6.19
N ARG A 8 15.53 -25.86 6.39
CA ARG A 8 16.18 -24.55 6.27
C ARG A 8 16.85 -24.04 7.56
N PHE A 9 16.56 -24.65 8.72
CA PHE A 9 17.25 -24.34 9.97
C PHE A 9 18.47 -25.24 10.13
N ARG A 10 19.66 -24.70 9.90
CA ARG A 10 20.90 -25.40 10.19
C ARG A 10 21.05 -25.54 11.71
N THR A 11 21.35 -26.73 12.17
CA THR A 11 21.74 -26.94 13.57
C THR A 11 23.03 -26.17 13.85
N VAL A 12 22.96 -25.20 14.73
CA VAL A 12 24.13 -24.39 15.14
C VAL A 12 24.47 -24.78 16.56
N LEU A 13 25.74 -25.09 16.82
CA LEU A 13 26.19 -25.48 18.15
C LEU A 13 26.26 -24.23 19.05
N GLU A 14 25.81 -24.34 20.32
CA GLU A 14 25.91 -23.25 21.31
C GLU A 14 27.32 -22.71 21.43
N THR A 15 28.33 -23.56 21.22
CA THR A 15 29.74 -23.18 21.27
C THR A 15 30.18 -22.20 20.17
N GLN A 16 29.34 -21.92 19.18
CA GLN A 16 29.62 -20.93 18.13
C GLN A 16 29.29 -19.50 18.55
N PHE A 17 28.66 -19.33 19.71
CA PHE A 17 28.28 -18.01 20.21
C PHE A 17 29.12 -17.67 21.45
N GLY A 18 29.74 -16.50 21.44
CA GLY A 18 30.56 -16.02 22.57
C GLY A 18 29.72 -15.66 23.80
N THR A 19 28.48 -15.24 23.60
CA THR A 19 27.57 -14.86 24.69
C THR A 19 26.13 -15.30 24.41
N VAL A 20 25.31 -15.38 25.48
CA VAL A 20 23.86 -15.63 25.37
C VAL A 20 23.18 -14.52 24.56
N SER A 21 23.72 -13.30 24.59
CA SER A 21 23.23 -12.17 23.78
C SER A 21 23.42 -12.42 22.29
N ASP A 22 24.58 -12.96 21.89
CA ASP A 22 24.87 -13.29 20.48
C ASP A 22 23.95 -14.40 19.97
N LEU A 23 23.68 -15.42 20.78
CA LEU A 23 22.73 -16.49 20.46
C LEU A 23 21.32 -15.92 20.31
N ARG A 24 20.90 -15.04 21.21
CA ARG A 24 19.57 -14.39 21.13
C ARG A 24 19.44 -13.53 19.86
N ALA A 25 20.47 -12.75 19.54
CA ALA A 25 20.49 -11.94 18.32
C ALA A 25 20.41 -12.81 17.06
N TYR A 26 21.17 -13.91 17.02
CA TYR A 26 21.11 -14.88 15.93
C TYR A 26 19.71 -15.51 15.77
N VAL A 27 19.13 -16.03 16.86
CA VAL A 27 17.79 -16.64 16.83
C VAL A 27 16.73 -15.62 16.39
N SER A 28 16.80 -14.40 16.92
CA SER A 28 15.90 -13.31 16.51
C SER A 28 16.03 -12.99 15.03
N GLN A 29 17.24 -12.98 14.50
CA GLN A 29 17.48 -12.76 13.06
C GLN A 29 16.92 -13.91 12.21
N GLN A 30 17.12 -15.17 12.64
CA GLN A 30 16.58 -16.33 11.92
C GLN A 30 15.04 -16.34 11.90
N ILE A 31 14.41 -15.97 13.01
CA ILE A 31 12.95 -15.81 13.10
C ILE A 31 12.51 -14.70 12.17
N HIS A 32 13.19 -13.56 12.19
CA HIS A 32 12.89 -12.42 11.30
C HIS A 32 13.01 -12.82 9.82
N ASP A 33 14.08 -13.51 9.44
CA ASP A 33 14.31 -13.97 8.07
C ASP A 33 13.24 -14.99 7.65
N PHE A 34 12.86 -15.90 8.54
CA PHE A 34 11.78 -16.87 8.30
C PHE A 34 10.43 -16.16 8.10
N HIS A 35 10.07 -15.23 8.98
CA HIS A 35 8.84 -14.44 8.82
C HIS A 35 8.86 -13.62 7.53
N THR A 36 9.99 -13.01 7.19
CA THR A 36 10.16 -12.28 5.93
C THR A 36 9.96 -13.19 4.71
N LEU A 37 10.47 -14.41 4.76
CA LEU A 37 10.31 -15.38 3.68
C LEU A 37 8.88 -15.89 3.55
N THR A 38 8.22 -16.20 4.67
CA THR A 38 6.86 -16.76 4.67
C THR A 38 5.76 -15.72 4.39
N SER A 39 6.00 -14.44 4.71
CA SER A 39 5.07 -13.36 4.40
C SER A 39 5.16 -12.85 2.95
N ARG A 40 6.20 -13.22 2.21
CA ARG A 40 6.36 -12.90 0.80
C ARG A 40 5.36 -13.70 -0.03
N GLY A 41 4.36 -13.08 -0.58
CA GLY A 41 3.32 -13.72 -1.41
C GLY A 41 1.95 -13.82 -0.75
N VAL A 42 1.84 -13.45 0.53
CA VAL A 42 0.56 -13.37 1.23
C VAL A 42 0.18 -11.90 1.42
N ILE A 43 -1.09 -11.58 1.16
CA ILE A 43 -1.67 -10.29 1.55
C ILE A 43 -2.08 -10.43 3.01
N ALA A 44 -1.30 -9.87 3.92
CA ALA A 44 -1.63 -9.88 5.33
C ALA A 44 -2.69 -8.83 5.66
N HIS A 45 -3.60 -9.12 6.59
CA HIS A 45 -4.37 -8.06 7.23
C HIS A 45 -3.44 -7.18 8.06
N PHE A 46 -3.65 -5.86 7.95
CA PHE A 46 -2.91 -4.91 8.75
C PHE A 46 -3.41 -4.98 10.20
N ASP A 47 -2.55 -5.43 11.09
CA ASP A 47 -2.83 -5.45 12.52
C ASP A 47 -1.89 -4.46 13.21
N SER A 48 -2.45 -3.39 13.76
CA SER A 48 -1.70 -2.33 14.43
C SER A 48 -0.97 -2.82 15.69
N SER A 49 -1.45 -3.89 16.32
CA SER A 49 -0.84 -4.47 17.54
C SER A 49 0.38 -5.34 17.23
N SER A 50 0.42 -5.94 16.04
CA SER A 50 1.46 -6.87 15.60
C SER A 50 2.12 -6.50 14.28
N TYR A 51 1.99 -5.22 13.86
CA TYR A 51 2.57 -4.77 12.60
C TYR A 51 4.09 -4.85 12.64
N GLU A 52 4.59 -5.96 12.20
CA GLU A 52 6.00 -6.26 12.17
C GLU A 52 6.64 -5.74 10.86
N ARG A 53 7.91 -5.32 10.96
CA ARG A 53 8.69 -4.75 9.84
C ARG A 53 8.84 -5.67 8.63
N HIS A 54 8.47 -6.95 8.75
CA HIS A 54 8.57 -7.94 7.68
C HIS A 54 7.30 -8.14 6.87
N ILE A 55 6.19 -7.49 7.23
CA ILE A 55 5.00 -7.50 6.38
C ILE A 55 5.28 -6.62 5.16
N TRP A 56 5.41 -7.27 4.01
CA TRP A 56 5.78 -6.61 2.77
C TRP A 56 4.57 -6.11 1.97
N PHE A 57 3.46 -6.84 2.07
CA PHE A 57 2.20 -6.50 1.45
C PHE A 57 1.07 -6.69 2.45
N ALA A 58 0.40 -5.61 2.82
CA ALA A 58 -0.70 -5.61 3.77
C ALA A 58 -1.94 -4.94 3.20
N ARG A 59 -3.11 -5.30 3.73
CA ARG A 59 -4.39 -4.63 3.46
C ARG A 59 -4.96 -4.04 4.75
N MET A 60 -5.52 -2.87 4.65
CA MET A 60 -6.36 -2.21 5.66
C MET A 60 -7.81 -2.31 5.18
N GLY A 61 -8.71 -2.84 6.02
CA GLY A 61 -10.11 -3.10 5.66
C GLY A 61 -10.34 -4.43 4.95
N ASP A 62 -11.62 -4.76 4.71
CA ASP A 62 -12.09 -6.04 4.19
C ASP A 62 -12.67 -5.97 2.78
N GLY A 63 -12.83 -4.78 2.23
CA GLY A 63 -13.35 -4.53 0.90
C GLY A 63 -12.46 -5.01 -0.25
N SER A 64 -12.78 -4.61 -1.47
CA SER A 64 -11.95 -4.90 -2.65
C SER A 64 -10.64 -4.12 -2.61
N LEU A 65 -9.58 -4.70 -3.18
CA LEU A 65 -8.27 -4.05 -3.31
C LEU A 65 -8.11 -3.27 -4.62
N GLY A 66 -9.08 -3.37 -5.53
CA GLY A 66 -8.97 -2.81 -6.88
C GLY A 66 -7.99 -3.57 -7.78
N GLY A 67 -7.84 -3.10 -9.00
CA GLY A 67 -7.06 -3.77 -10.04
C GLY A 67 -5.57 -3.70 -9.79
N LYS A 68 -4.99 -2.50 -9.65
CA LYS A 68 -3.53 -2.32 -9.44
C LYS A 68 -3.01 -3.11 -8.25
N ALA A 69 -3.73 -3.09 -7.12
CA ALA A 69 -3.31 -3.82 -5.93
C ALA A 69 -3.34 -5.34 -6.13
N ARG A 70 -4.36 -5.85 -6.84
CA ARG A 70 -4.43 -7.29 -7.19
C ARG A 70 -3.30 -7.70 -8.13
N GLY A 71 -2.98 -6.87 -9.13
CA GLY A 71 -1.85 -7.06 -10.02
C GLY A 71 -0.52 -7.11 -9.27
N LEU A 72 -0.28 -6.16 -8.36
CA LEU A 72 0.91 -6.14 -7.50
C LEU A 72 1.00 -7.38 -6.59
N ALA A 73 -0.11 -7.80 -5.99
CA ALA A 73 -0.17 -9.00 -5.17
C ALA A 73 0.12 -10.27 -5.98
N PHE A 74 -0.41 -10.34 -7.20
CA PHE A 74 -0.12 -11.44 -8.12
C PHE A 74 1.36 -11.49 -8.50
N LEU A 75 1.97 -10.35 -8.86
CA LEU A 75 3.40 -10.26 -9.15
C LEU A 75 4.25 -10.64 -7.94
N ASN A 76 3.88 -10.18 -6.73
CA ASN A 76 4.56 -10.56 -5.50
C ASN A 76 4.55 -12.08 -5.29
N ASN A 77 3.41 -12.72 -5.54
CA ASN A 77 3.28 -14.18 -5.48
C ASN A 77 4.15 -14.88 -6.54
N LEU A 78 4.21 -14.34 -7.77
CA LEU A 78 5.08 -14.91 -8.83
C LEU A 78 6.56 -14.84 -8.46
N VAL A 79 7.03 -13.67 -7.96
CA VAL A 79 8.42 -13.50 -7.52
C VAL A 79 8.79 -14.55 -6.48
N TYR A 80 7.88 -14.82 -5.54
CA TYR A 80 8.07 -15.84 -4.52
C TYR A 80 8.00 -17.26 -5.08
N LYS A 81 6.94 -17.59 -5.83
CA LYS A 81 6.68 -18.93 -6.38
C LYS A 81 7.82 -19.45 -7.27
N TYR A 82 8.40 -18.57 -8.07
CA TYR A 82 9.49 -18.92 -8.99
C TYR A 82 10.88 -18.75 -8.39
N HIS A 83 10.97 -18.43 -7.09
CA HIS A 83 12.25 -18.25 -6.38
C HIS A 83 13.22 -17.32 -7.12
N LEU A 84 12.72 -16.22 -7.68
CA LEU A 84 13.50 -15.36 -8.56
C LEU A 84 14.73 -14.80 -7.87
N SER A 85 14.65 -14.46 -6.58
CA SER A 85 15.80 -13.96 -5.79
C SER A 85 16.87 -15.03 -5.54
N GLU A 86 16.49 -16.32 -5.50
CA GLU A 86 17.43 -17.43 -5.34
C GLU A 86 18.04 -17.82 -6.70
N ARG A 87 17.23 -17.72 -7.77
CA ARG A 87 17.65 -18.04 -9.13
C ARG A 87 18.63 -17.00 -9.71
N TYR A 88 18.49 -15.75 -9.27
CA TYR A 88 19.31 -14.64 -9.70
C TYR A 88 19.90 -13.89 -8.49
N PRO A 89 20.90 -14.45 -7.80
CA PRO A 89 21.38 -13.92 -6.53
C PRO A 89 22.05 -12.54 -6.66
N GLU A 90 22.48 -12.17 -7.86
CA GLU A 90 23.08 -10.87 -8.17
C GLU A 90 22.04 -9.77 -8.39
N ILE A 91 20.76 -10.14 -8.55
CA ILE A 91 19.66 -9.20 -8.85
C ILE A 91 18.60 -9.32 -7.77
N LYS A 92 18.32 -8.23 -7.07
CA LYS A 92 17.21 -8.17 -6.12
C LYS A 92 15.90 -7.88 -6.85
N VAL A 93 15.11 -8.91 -7.11
CA VAL A 93 13.75 -8.78 -7.65
C VAL A 93 12.76 -8.73 -6.49
N SER A 94 12.03 -7.61 -6.33
CA SER A 94 11.05 -7.47 -5.26
C SER A 94 9.97 -6.45 -5.65
N ILE A 95 8.77 -6.62 -5.09
CA ILE A 95 7.76 -5.56 -5.11
C ILE A 95 8.09 -4.59 -3.95
N PRO A 96 8.00 -3.27 -4.15
CA PRO A 96 8.16 -2.32 -3.06
C PRO A 96 7.14 -2.57 -1.94
N ARG A 97 7.50 -2.25 -0.71
CA ARG A 97 6.59 -2.40 0.43
C ARG A 97 5.29 -1.65 0.16
N THR A 98 4.17 -2.35 0.28
CA THR A 98 2.86 -1.88 -0.14
C THR A 98 1.83 -2.10 0.96
N VAL A 99 1.02 -1.08 1.21
CA VAL A 99 -0.22 -1.20 1.99
C VAL A 99 -1.37 -0.76 1.09
N VAL A 100 -2.45 -1.51 1.12
CA VAL A 100 -3.66 -1.22 0.34
C VAL A 100 -4.81 -0.91 1.29
N ILE A 101 -5.37 0.28 1.15
CA ILE A 101 -6.61 0.69 1.80
C ILE A 101 -7.75 0.17 0.93
N ALA A 102 -8.55 -0.75 1.45
CA ALA A 102 -9.61 -1.41 0.71
C ALA A 102 -10.84 -0.50 0.52
N THR A 103 -11.74 -0.89 -0.36
CA THR A 103 -12.89 -0.05 -0.79
C THR A 103 -13.94 0.19 0.28
N ASP A 104 -13.97 -0.60 1.34
CA ASP A 104 -14.87 -0.38 2.49
C ASP A 104 -14.56 0.92 3.24
N TYR A 105 -13.28 1.30 3.34
CA TYR A 105 -12.92 2.62 3.88
C TYR A 105 -13.33 3.79 2.98
N PHE A 106 -13.39 3.59 1.68
CA PHE A 106 -13.95 4.58 0.77
C PHE A 106 -15.46 4.76 1.02
N ASP A 107 -16.21 3.65 1.09
CA ASP A 107 -17.65 3.68 1.37
C ASP A 107 -17.94 4.34 2.74
N GLN A 108 -17.17 3.95 3.76
CA GLN A 108 -17.28 4.52 5.11
C GLN A 108 -16.98 6.03 5.10
N PHE A 109 -15.93 6.46 4.40
CA PHE A 109 -15.56 7.86 4.29
C PHE A 109 -16.68 8.71 3.66
N ILE A 110 -17.29 8.24 2.56
CA ILE A 110 -18.41 8.91 1.91
C ILE A 110 -19.61 9.01 2.87
N LEU A 111 -19.94 7.92 3.56
CA LEU A 111 -21.08 7.85 4.46
C LEU A 111 -20.90 8.72 5.71
N GLU A 112 -19.76 8.64 6.40
CA GLU A 112 -19.51 9.38 7.65
C GLU A 112 -19.43 10.90 7.47
N ASN A 113 -19.15 11.36 6.25
CA ASN A 113 -19.04 12.79 5.93
C ASN A 113 -20.22 13.30 5.09
N ASP A 114 -21.28 12.49 4.91
CA ASP A 114 -22.48 12.86 4.12
C ASP A 114 -22.14 13.38 2.71
N LEU A 115 -21.08 12.84 2.05
CA LEU A 115 -20.57 13.35 0.77
C LEU A 115 -21.44 12.96 -0.44
N GLN A 116 -22.55 12.28 -0.26
CA GLN A 116 -23.43 11.88 -1.36
C GLN A 116 -23.92 13.09 -2.17
N TYR A 117 -24.18 14.23 -1.52
CA TYR A 117 -24.61 15.45 -2.21
C TYR A 117 -23.54 15.99 -3.19
N VAL A 118 -22.26 15.84 -2.84
CA VAL A 118 -21.13 16.23 -3.73
C VAL A 118 -21.10 15.35 -4.97
N ILE A 119 -21.36 14.04 -4.77
CA ILE A 119 -21.36 13.05 -5.85
C ILE A 119 -22.50 13.34 -6.84
N ASP A 120 -23.66 13.73 -6.34
CA ASP A 120 -24.87 13.95 -7.13
C ASP A 120 -24.94 15.38 -7.73
N SER A 121 -24.03 16.27 -7.36
CA SER A 121 -24.00 17.66 -7.81
C SER A 121 -23.07 17.88 -9.01
N GLU A 122 -23.33 18.94 -9.79
CA GLU A 122 -22.49 19.41 -10.90
C GLU A 122 -21.59 20.57 -10.45
N ILE A 123 -20.79 20.34 -9.39
CA ILE A 123 -19.79 21.30 -8.90
C ILE A 123 -18.44 21.07 -9.57
N SER A 124 -17.56 22.08 -9.50
CA SER A 124 -16.22 22.00 -10.10
C SER A 124 -15.30 20.98 -9.43
N ASP A 125 -14.28 20.52 -10.15
CA ASP A 125 -13.28 19.58 -9.61
C ASP A 125 -12.56 20.16 -8.38
N GLU A 126 -12.35 21.50 -8.35
CA GLU A 126 -11.76 22.20 -7.21
C GLU A 126 -12.68 22.20 -5.99
N GLU A 127 -13.97 22.38 -6.17
CA GLU A 127 -14.96 22.31 -5.09
C GLU A 127 -15.06 20.87 -4.55
N ILE A 128 -15.12 19.86 -5.43
CA ILE A 128 -15.07 18.45 -5.01
C ILE A 128 -13.83 18.18 -4.16
N LEU A 129 -12.65 18.59 -4.65
CA LEU A 129 -11.39 18.40 -3.90
C LEU A 129 -11.43 19.08 -2.54
N SER A 130 -11.96 20.31 -2.47
CA SER A 130 -12.05 21.08 -1.23
C SER A 130 -12.91 20.36 -0.18
N GLU A 131 -14.11 19.90 -0.56
CA GLU A 131 -15.02 19.15 0.30
C GLU A 131 -14.40 17.85 0.82
N PHE A 132 -13.77 17.08 -0.07
CA PHE A 132 -13.12 15.82 0.31
C PHE A 132 -11.92 16.06 1.24
N VAL A 133 -11.10 17.07 0.98
CA VAL A 133 -9.94 17.40 1.83
C VAL A 133 -10.36 17.93 3.19
N ALA A 134 -11.48 18.68 3.27
CA ALA A 134 -12.03 19.16 4.54
C ALA A 134 -12.64 18.04 5.39
N SER A 135 -13.11 16.98 4.77
CA SER A 135 -13.73 15.81 5.42
C SER A 135 -12.74 15.01 6.28
N ARG A 136 -13.25 14.15 7.17
CA ARG A 136 -12.43 13.35 8.10
C ARG A 136 -12.33 11.92 7.63
N LEU A 137 -11.12 11.36 7.62
CA LEU A 137 -10.94 9.91 7.43
C LEU A 137 -11.49 9.14 8.65
N PRO A 138 -11.99 7.91 8.45
CA PRO A 138 -12.39 7.04 9.55
C PRO A 138 -11.27 6.90 10.59
N GLU A 139 -11.62 6.97 11.88
CA GLU A 139 -10.65 7.00 12.99
C GLU A 139 -9.76 5.76 12.99
N GLU A 140 -10.36 4.58 12.79
CA GLU A 140 -9.63 3.32 12.71
C GLU A 140 -8.56 3.34 11.60
N LEU A 141 -8.91 3.87 10.42
CA LEU A 141 -7.94 4.02 9.32
C LEU A 141 -6.80 4.95 9.72
N VAL A 142 -7.09 6.08 10.38
CA VAL A 142 -6.07 7.04 10.83
C VAL A 142 -5.10 6.38 11.80
N ASP A 143 -5.59 5.56 12.73
CA ASP A 143 -4.75 4.84 13.69
C ASP A 143 -3.86 3.81 13.02
N GLN A 144 -4.40 3.06 12.06
CA GLN A 144 -3.62 2.11 11.25
C GLN A 144 -2.54 2.82 10.42
N LEU A 145 -2.87 3.97 9.80
CA LEU A 145 -1.92 4.79 9.05
C LEU A 145 -0.82 5.35 9.93
N ARG A 146 -1.11 5.73 11.17
CA ARG A 146 -0.12 6.21 12.15
C ARG A 146 0.93 5.12 12.40
N VAL A 147 0.49 3.90 12.71
CA VAL A 147 1.40 2.75 12.92
C VAL A 147 2.23 2.46 11.66
N PHE A 148 1.61 2.52 10.48
CA PHE A 148 2.31 2.31 9.22
C PHE A 148 3.43 3.36 9.01
N ILE A 149 3.15 4.65 9.25
CA ILE A 149 4.10 5.75 9.06
C ILE A 149 5.30 5.64 10.01
N GLU A 150 5.12 5.16 11.26
CA GLU A 150 6.24 4.92 12.18
C GLU A 150 7.30 3.98 11.58
N SER A 151 6.87 3.05 10.76
CA SER A 151 7.73 2.08 10.09
C SER A 151 8.29 2.54 8.75
N ALA A 152 7.82 3.68 8.21
CA ALA A 152 8.26 4.19 6.90
C ALA A 152 9.73 4.63 6.92
N ARG A 153 10.49 4.19 5.90
CA ARG A 153 11.93 4.48 5.74
C ARG A 153 12.26 5.09 4.37
N SER A 154 11.27 5.31 3.53
CA SER A 154 11.40 5.93 2.21
C SER A 154 10.20 6.83 1.94
N PRO A 155 10.26 7.72 0.96
CA PRO A 155 9.08 8.42 0.45
C PRO A 155 8.00 7.42 0.02
N LEU A 156 6.75 7.86 -0.02
CA LEU A 156 5.60 7.04 -0.35
C LEU A 156 4.91 7.55 -1.62
N ALA A 157 4.46 6.63 -2.46
CA ALA A 157 3.52 6.90 -3.56
C ALA A 157 2.12 6.49 -3.11
N VAL A 158 1.15 7.39 -3.28
CA VAL A 158 -0.28 7.17 -3.01
C VAL A 158 -0.99 7.12 -4.35
N ARG A 159 -1.57 5.99 -4.68
CA ARG A 159 -2.10 5.69 -6.02
C ARG A 159 -3.51 5.13 -5.92
N SER A 160 -4.33 5.51 -6.87
CA SER A 160 -5.64 4.88 -7.08
C SER A 160 -5.51 3.39 -7.40
N SER A 161 -6.51 2.62 -7.02
CA SER A 161 -6.65 1.21 -7.38
C SER A 161 -8.14 0.89 -7.53
N SER A 162 -8.70 1.30 -8.65
CA SER A 162 -10.10 1.01 -8.97
C SER A 162 -10.24 -0.31 -9.73
N LYS A 163 -11.48 -0.77 -9.84
CA LYS A 163 -11.79 -1.96 -10.62
C LYS A 163 -11.69 -1.69 -12.12
N LEU A 164 -11.98 -0.46 -12.54
CA LEU A 164 -12.02 -0.05 -13.94
C LEU A 164 -10.62 0.18 -14.55
N GLU A 165 -9.62 0.58 -13.74
CA GLU A 165 -8.28 0.91 -14.23
C GLU A 165 -7.57 -0.24 -14.98
N ASP A 166 -7.88 -1.48 -14.64
CA ASP A 166 -7.27 -2.67 -15.25
C ASP A 166 -8.23 -3.40 -16.21
N SER A 167 -9.27 -2.71 -16.68
CA SER A 167 -10.16 -3.28 -17.70
C SER A 167 -9.40 -3.46 -19.00
N SER A 168 -9.27 -4.71 -19.47
CA SER A 168 -8.63 -5.06 -20.74
C SER A 168 -9.37 -4.50 -21.96
N TYR A 169 -10.64 -4.16 -21.79
CA TYR A 169 -11.49 -3.67 -22.87
C TYR A 169 -11.55 -2.15 -22.97
N GLN A 170 -11.29 -1.46 -21.86
CA GLN A 170 -11.36 -0.02 -21.75
C GLN A 170 -10.30 0.47 -20.77
N PRO A 171 -9.08 0.78 -21.24
CA PRO A 171 -7.98 1.20 -20.37
C PRO A 171 -8.28 2.56 -19.74
N PHE A 172 -8.28 2.62 -18.41
CA PHE A 172 -8.56 3.80 -17.57
C PHE A 172 -7.24 4.48 -17.13
N ALA A 173 -6.22 4.39 -17.94
CA ALA A 173 -4.88 4.87 -17.57
C ALA A 173 -4.83 6.40 -17.48
N GLY A 174 -4.28 6.92 -16.36
CA GLY A 174 -3.98 8.35 -16.20
C GLY A 174 -5.18 9.23 -15.81
N VAL A 175 -6.34 8.67 -15.56
CA VAL A 175 -7.55 9.43 -15.18
C VAL A 175 -7.50 9.82 -13.70
N TYR A 176 -7.04 8.92 -12.84
CA TYR A 176 -6.96 9.16 -11.40
C TYR A 176 -5.60 9.70 -10.94
N SER A 177 -5.62 10.47 -9.88
CA SER A 177 -4.44 11.16 -9.36
C SER A 177 -3.46 10.22 -8.64
N THR A 178 -2.17 10.53 -8.76
CA THR A 178 -1.08 9.92 -7.99
C THR A 178 -0.35 11.00 -7.20
N TYR A 179 -0.10 10.76 -5.91
CA TYR A 179 0.59 11.70 -5.04
C TYR A 179 1.86 11.09 -4.46
N MET A 180 2.92 11.91 -4.40
CA MET A 180 4.19 11.53 -3.78
C MET A 180 4.31 12.21 -2.43
N ILE A 181 4.57 11.44 -1.38
CA ILE A 181 4.76 11.93 -0.02
C ILE A 181 6.23 11.83 0.34
N PRO A 182 6.92 12.95 0.59
CA PRO A 182 8.32 12.92 1.01
C PRO A 182 8.46 12.27 2.39
N LEU A 183 9.61 11.64 2.61
CA LEU A 183 9.99 11.19 3.94
C LEU A 183 10.39 12.41 4.76
N VAL A 184 9.64 12.71 5.81
CA VAL A 184 9.92 13.80 6.76
C VAL A 184 10.10 13.23 8.16
N GLU A 185 10.89 13.92 8.99
CA GLU A 185 11.14 13.49 10.37
C GLU A 185 9.87 13.56 11.24
N ASN A 186 9.07 14.61 11.04
CA ASN A 186 7.81 14.80 11.77
C ASN A 186 6.74 13.83 11.24
N LYS A 187 6.46 12.78 12.01
CA LYS A 187 5.50 11.74 11.64
C LYS A 187 4.06 12.23 11.57
N ASP A 188 3.67 13.18 12.41
CA ASP A 188 2.34 13.79 12.34
C ASP A 188 2.17 14.65 11.07
N GLN A 189 3.23 15.31 10.62
CA GLN A 189 3.22 16.01 9.34
C GLN A 189 3.06 15.02 8.19
N MET A 190 3.80 13.91 8.22
CA MET A 190 3.71 12.86 7.20
C MET A 190 2.31 12.24 7.17
N LEU A 191 1.70 12.00 8.33
CA LEU A 191 0.32 11.49 8.44
C LEU A 191 -0.70 12.45 7.83
N ARG A 192 -0.58 13.76 8.11
CA ARG A 192 -1.45 14.78 7.50
C ARG A 192 -1.31 14.80 5.98
N MET A 193 -0.08 14.74 5.46
CA MET A 193 0.17 14.69 4.01
C MET A 193 -0.41 13.43 3.38
N LEU A 194 -0.23 12.28 4.02
CA LEU A 194 -0.78 11.00 3.57
C LEU A 194 -2.31 11.02 3.58
N GLY A 195 -2.92 11.49 4.67
CA GLY A 195 -4.38 11.61 4.76
C GLY A 195 -4.96 12.57 3.71
N LYS A 196 -4.28 13.70 3.44
CA LYS A 196 -4.68 14.60 2.35
C LYS A 196 -4.60 13.90 0.99
N ALA A 197 -3.53 13.17 0.71
CA ALA A 197 -3.34 12.45 -0.55
C ALA A 197 -4.42 11.37 -0.74
N ILE A 198 -4.75 10.59 0.28
CA ILE A 198 -5.82 9.58 0.23
C ILE A 198 -7.15 10.23 -0.13
N LYS A 199 -7.52 11.32 0.57
CA LYS A 199 -8.76 12.07 0.30
C LYS A 199 -8.78 12.66 -1.12
N SER A 200 -7.64 13.13 -1.62
CA SER A 200 -7.52 13.64 -2.98
C SER A 200 -7.65 12.54 -4.03
N VAL A 201 -7.16 11.32 -3.75
CA VAL A 201 -7.40 10.14 -4.61
C VAL A 201 -8.89 9.80 -4.61
N TYR A 202 -9.56 9.82 -3.47
CA TYR A 202 -11.00 9.60 -3.37
C TYR A 202 -11.80 10.64 -4.17
N ALA A 203 -11.44 11.93 -4.05
CA ALA A 203 -12.07 13.00 -4.81
C ALA A 203 -11.97 12.80 -6.32
N SER A 204 -10.83 12.28 -6.81
CA SER A 204 -10.57 12.12 -8.24
C SER A 204 -11.52 11.16 -8.97
N VAL A 205 -12.24 10.31 -8.23
CA VAL A 205 -13.32 9.47 -8.78
C VAL A 205 -14.42 10.31 -9.40
N PHE A 206 -14.69 11.47 -8.82
CA PHE A 206 -15.83 12.33 -9.16
C PHE A 206 -15.47 13.53 -10.03
N TYR A 207 -14.22 13.65 -10.47
CA TYR A 207 -13.80 14.71 -11.36
C TYR A 207 -14.45 14.62 -12.74
N SER A 208 -14.54 15.73 -13.42
CA SER A 208 -15.15 15.86 -14.74
C SER A 208 -14.60 14.84 -15.75
N SER A 209 -13.28 14.62 -15.75
CA SER A 209 -12.62 13.62 -16.59
C SER A 209 -13.09 12.19 -16.30
N SER A 210 -13.21 11.83 -15.00
CA SER A 210 -13.67 10.52 -14.55
C SER A 210 -15.14 10.31 -14.90
N ARG A 211 -15.99 11.31 -14.61
CA ARG A 211 -17.42 11.27 -14.93
C ARG A 211 -17.66 11.10 -16.43
N THR A 212 -16.98 11.90 -17.27
CA THR A 212 -17.09 11.80 -18.74
C THR A 212 -16.73 10.41 -19.22
N TYR A 213 -15.66 9.83 -18.69
CA TYR A 213 -15.23 8.49 -19.08
C TYR A 213 -16.24 7.41 -18.63
N ILE A 214 -16.72 7.46 -17.40
CA ILE A 214 -17.71 6.51 -16.89
C ILE A 214 -19.01 6.58 -17.69
N HIS A 215 -19.47 7.78 -18.06
CA HIS A 215 -20.66 7.97 -18.90
C HIS A 215 -20.50 7.41 -20.33
N THR A 216 -19.28 7.36 -20.88
CA THR A 216 -19.02 6.74 -22.19
C THR A 216 -18.91 5.22 -22.12
N THR A 217 -18.84 4.67 -20.93
CA THR A 217 -18.80 3.22 -20.66
C THR A 217 -20.13 2.76 -20.09
N ALA A 218 -20.44 1.49 -20.16
CA ALA A 218 -21.66 0.92 -19.57
C ALA A 218 -21.64 0.83 -18.03
N ASN A 219 -20.73 1.55 -17.37
CA ASN A 219 -20.55 1.51 -15.93
C ASN A 219 -21.35 2.64 -15.26
N LEU A 220 -21.78 2.41 -14.03
CA LEU A 220 -22.45 3.41 -13.19
C LEU A 220 -21.42 4.04 -12.25
N LEU A 221 -21.42 5.38 -12.15
CA LEU A 221 -20.57 6.13 -11.24
C LEU A 221 -20.77 5.69 -9.77
N SER A 222 -22.00 5.35 -9.40
CA SER A 222 -22.36 4.86 -8.07
C SER A 222 -21.78 3.48 -7.71
N GLU A 223 -21.33 2.71 -8.72
CA GLU A 223 -20.71 1.40 -8.51
C GLU A 223 -19.19 1.48 -8.47
N GLU A 224 -18.62 2.64 -8.83
CA GLU A 224 -17.17 2.83 -8.79
C GLU A 224 -16.69 3.06 -7.38
N LYS A 225 -15.88 2.13 -6.89
CA LYS A 225 -15.28 2.16 -5.56
C LYS A 225 -13.78 2.22 -5.65
N MET A 226 -13.19 3.08 -4.81
CA MET A 226 -11.77 3.36 -4.84
C MET A 226 -11.03 2.70 -3.69
N ALA A 227 -10.14 1.77 -4.01
CA ALA A 227 -9.07 1.37 -3.11
C ALA A 227 -7.82 2.27 -3.34
N VAL A 228 -6.98 2.40 -2.32
CA VAL A 228 -5.77 3.21 -2.42
C VAL A 228 -4.55 2.36 -2.12
N VAL A 229 -3.59 2.38 -3.03
CA VAL A 229 -2.26 1.75 -2.86
C VAL A 229 -1.31 2.79 -2.29
N VAL A 230 -0.77 2.53 -1.10
CA VAL A 230 0.32 3.28 -0.49
C VAL A 230 1.58 2.43 -0.58
N GLN A 231 2.56 2.89 -1.34
CA GLN A 231 3.73 2.10 -1.71
C GLN A 231 5.02 2.87 -1.46
N SER A 232 6.03 2.20 -0.90
CA SER A 232 7.38 2.75 -0.78
C SER A 232 7.98 3.06 -2.14
N ILE A 233 8.54 4.24 -2.31
CA ILE A 233 9.27 4.60 -3.54
C ILE A 233 10.65 3.96 -3.48
N CYS A 234 11.03 3.27 -4.56
CA CYS A 234 12.39 2.76 -4.76
C CYS A 234 13.27 3.84 -5.38
N GLY A 235 14.46 4.00 -4.85
CA GLY A 235 15.42 4.98 -5.34
C GLY A 235 16.47 5.32 -4.29
N SER A 236 17.23 6.35 -4.58
CA SER A 236 18.22 6.94 -3.67
C SER A 236 18.14 8.47 -3.71
N GLN A 237 18.70 9.10 -2.71
CA GLN A 237 18.72 10.55 -2.62
C GLN A 237 19.87 11.10 -3.47
N HIS A 238 19.54 12.07 -4.32
CA HIS A 238 20.48 12.79 -5.17
C HIS A 238 20.29 14.30 -4.95
N GLY A 239 21.07 14.87 -4.05
CA GLY A 239 20.87 16.25 -3.61
C GLY A 239 19.52 16.44 -2.91
N GLY A 240 18.67 17.32 -3.44
CA GLY A 240 17.30 17.57 -2.94
C GLY A 240 16.22 16.64 -3.51
N PHE A 241 16.58 15.67 -4.35
CA PHE A 241 15.65 14.79 -5.06
C PHE A 241 15.82 13.33 -4.66
N TYR A 242 14.74 12.55 -4.78
CA TYR A 242 14.73 11.12 -4.56
C TYR A 242 14.16 10.41 -5.79
N TYR A 243 14.99 9.61 -6.48
CA TYR A 243 14.59 8.91 -7.70
C TYR A 243 15.44 7.64 -7.94
N PRO A 244 14.94 6.67 -8.73
CA PRO A 244 15.72 5.50 -9.14
C PRO A 244 16.75 5.89 -10.21
N MET A 245 17.81 5.09 -10.33
CA MET A 245 18.81 5.28 -11.40
C MET A 245 18.23 5.04 -12.79
N LEU A 246 17.25 4.13 -12.88
CA LEU A 246 16.54 3.77 -14.11
C LEU A 246 15.06 3.61 -13.79
N SER A 247 14.20 4.07 -14.69
CA SER A 247 12.75 3.83 -14.67
C SER A 247 12.27 3.51 -16.09
N GLY A 248 11.28 2.61 -16.19
CA GLY A 248 10.66 2.20 -17.44
C GLY A 248 9.19 1.87 -17.27
#